data_99dcc0aceed148f3d60980daad22c990
#
_entry.id   99dcc0aceed148f3d60980daad22c990
#
_cell.length_a   1.000
_cell.length_b   1.000
_cell.length_c   1.000
_cell.angle_alpha   90.00
_cell.angle_beta   90.00
_cell.angle_gamma   90.00
#
_symmetry.space_group_name_H-M   'P 1'
#
loop_
_entity.id
_entity.type
_entity.pdbx_description
1 polymer ?
#
loop_
_entity_poly.entity_id
_entity_poly.type
_entity_poly.pdbx_seq_one_letter_code
_entity_poly.pdbx_strand_id
1 'polypeptide(L)'
;IEMQTTKMRELPLRSRYYHSEMDSYQIAAGEKYGNLKHSIVIFVCNFDLFAKNRSVYTFESICREDTEIHLQDKRKTIFININGSREGVPKELAYLLDYLKTKTPTDGFTERLEQRVLEIRRDTEWRDDYMTLEMKMDEKYEQGREQGLKEGITKGIKQGIEQGIEQGIEQGIEQGIEQGIEQGIEQGIEQGIELGIGQGLRVQI
;
A
#
# COMPACT_ATOMS: atom_id res chain seq x y z
N ILE A 1 -19.80 9.68 -4.92
CA ILE A 1 -19.80 8.80 -3.73
C ILE A 1 -19.09 7.51 -4.10
N GLU A 2 -18.18 7.03 -3.25
CA GLU A 2 -17.43 5.80 -3.47
C GLU A 2 -17.44 4.94 -2.20
N MET A 3 -17.65 3.63 -2.35
CA MET A 3 -17.58 2.68 -1.23
C MET A 3 -16.20 2.00 -1.21
N GLN A 4 -15.60 1.89 -0.01
CA GLN A 4 -14.28 1.30 0.19
C GLN A 4 -14.33 0.20 1.25
N THR A 5 -14.02 -1.01 0.86
CA THR A 5 -13.97 -2.18 1.76
C THR A 5 -12.55 -2.48 2.23
N THR A 6 -11.54 -2.09 1.48
CA THR A 6 -10.12 -2.30 1.80
C THR A 6 -9.48 -0.99 2.26
N LYS A 7 -8.73 -1.04 3.36
CA LYS A 7 -8.05 0.15 3.91
C LYS A 7 -6.93 0.60 3.00
N MET A 8 -7.13 1.78 2.38
CA MET A 8 -6.15 2.45 1.52
C MET A 8 -5.73 3.77 2.17
N ARG A 9 -4.43 3.95 2.40
CA ARG A 9 -3.88 5.20 2.98
C ARG A 9 -3.96 6.39 2.01
N GLU A 10 -4.13 6.13 0.73
CA GLU A 10 -4.10 7.11 -0.35
C GLU A 10 -5.47 7.76 -0.62
N LEU A 11 -6.54 7.40 0.07
CA LEU A 11 -7.86 7.99 -0.12
C LEU A 11 -7.89 9.53 -0.04
N PRO A 12 -7.12 10.20 0.85
CA PRO A 12 -7.04 11.66 0.83
C PRO A 12 -6.43 12.23 -0.46
N LEU A 13 -5.45 11.55 -1.06
CA LEU A 13 -4.89 11.95 -2.36
C LEU A 13 -5.88 11.70 -3.50
N ARG A 14 -6.61 10.59 -3.42
CA ARG A 14 -7.67 10.26 -4.37
C ARG A 14 -8.83 11.27 -4.32
N SER A 15 -9.21 11.76 -3.14
CA SER A 15 -10.20 12.81 -3.02
C SER A 15 -9.76 14.10 -3.73
N ARG A 16 -8.49 14.48 -3.60
CA ARG A 16 -7.92 15.62 -4.30
C ARG A 16 -8.02 15.49 -5.83
N TYR A 17 -7.70 14.29 -6.34
CA TYR A 17 -7.83 13.98 -7.77
C TYR A 17 -9.28 14.12 -8.23
N TYR A 18 -10.24 13.54 -7.51
CA TYR A 18 -11.66 13.64 -7.87
C TYR A 18 -12.19 15.07 -7.86
N HIS A 19 -11.76 15.91 -6.93
CA HIS A 19 -12.10 17.32 -6.94
C HIS A 19 -11.57 18.02 -8.20
N SER A 20 -10.32 17.76 -8.57
CA SER A 20 -9.71 18.32 -9.78
C SER A 20 -10.46 17.90 -11.05
N GLU A 21 -10.83 16.63 -11.15
CA GLU A 21 -11.65 16.11 -12.25
C GLU A 21 -13.00 16.84 -12.33
N MET A 22 -13.74 16.92 -11.21
CA MET A 22 -15.03 17.60 -11.16
C MET A 22 -14.90 19.07 -11.57
N ASP A 23 -13.87 19.79 -11.12
CA ASP A 23 -13.65 21.19 -11.45
C ASP A 23 -13.34 21.37 -12.94
N SER A 24 -12.56 20.45 -13.52
CA SER A 24 -12.24 20.46 -14.96
C SER A 24 -13.47 20.25 -15.86
N TYR A 25 -14.47 19.49 -15.38
CA TYR A 25 -15.73 19.30 -16.11
C TYR A 25 -16.72 20.45 -15.93
N GLN A 26 -16.59 21.27 -14.90
CA GLN A 26 -17.54 22.35 -14.59
C GLN A 26 -17.24 23.65 -15.31
N ILE A 27 -16.00 23.86 -15.74
CA ILE A 27 -15.53 25.12 -16.29
C ILE A 27 -14.79 24.86 -17.61
N ALA A 28 -15.20 25.56 -18.68
CA ALA A 28 -14.46 25.59 -19.93
C ALA A 28 -13.42 26.71 -19.95
N ALA A 29 -12.46 26.60 -20.87
CA ALA A 29 -11.43 27.64 -21.04
C ALA A 29 -12.07 29.00 -21.33
N GLY A 30 -11.75 30.02 -20.52
CA GLY A 30 -12.27 31.37 -20.63
C GLY A 30 -13.52 31.67 -19.79
N GLU A 31 -14.11 30.66 -19.12
CA GLU A 31 -15.21 30.91 -18.20
C GLU A 31 -14.76 31.48 -16.85
N LYS A 32 -15.70 32.11 -16.13
CA LYS A 32 -15.42 32.72 -14.82
C LYS A 32 -15.39 31.68 -13.71
N TYR A 33 -14.38 31.70 -12.85
CA TYR A 33 -14.29 30.82 -11.69
C TYR A 33 -15.47 30.88 -10.73
N GLY A 34 -16.23 31.97 -10.71
CA GLY A 34 -17.48 32.10 -9.93
C GLY A 34 -18.58 31.10 -10.34
N ASN A 35 -18.47 30.48 -11.52
CA ASN A 35 -19.40 29.46 -12.02
C ASN A 35 -19.13 28.08 -11.39
N LEU A 36 -18.00 27.87 -10.70
CA LEU A 36 -17.71 26.62 -10.00
C LEU A 36 -18.78 26.34 -8.95
N LYS A 37 -19.37 25.16 -9.05
CA LYS A 37 -20.37 24.64 -8.10
C LYS A 37 -19.68 23.97 -6.92
N HIS A 38 -20.46 23.50 -5.96
CA HIS A 38 -19.93 22.69 -4.87
C HIS A 38 -19.33 21.39 -5.40
N SER A 39 -18.11 21.11 -4.96
CA SER A 39 -17.39 19.85 -5.20
C SER A 39 -17.40 19.03 -3.92
N ILE A 40 -18.15 17.92 -3.89
CA ILE A 40 -18.31 17.08 -2.72
C ILE A 40 -17.88 15.65 -3.06
N VAL A 41 -16.85 15.15 -2.35
CA VAL A 41 -16.40 13.76 -2.44
C VAL A 41 -16.75 13.04 -1.15
N ILE A 42 -17.44 11.89 -1.26
CA ILE A 42 -17.86 11.09 -0.12
C ILE A 42 -17.28 9.67 -0.27
N PHE A 43 -16.48 9.26 0.70
CA PHE A 43 -16.05 7.87 0.84
C PHE A 43 -16.84 7.19 1.96
N VAL A 44 -17.48 6.06 1.63
CA VAL A 44 -18.14 5.19 2.62
C VAL A 44 -17.23 4.00 2.87
N CYS A 45 -16.64 3.91 4.08
CA CYS A 45 -15.62 2.96 4.44
C CYS A 45 -16.11 1.98 5.51
N ASN A 46 -15.75 0.70 5.39
CA ASN A 46 -15.95 -0.29 6.45
C ASN A 46 -14.81 -0.32 7.48
N PHE A 47 -13.93 0.68 7.45
CA PHE A 47 -12.80 0.87 8.35
C PHE A 47 -12.68 2.34 8.76
N ASP A 48 -12.02 2.59 9.88
CA ASP A 48 -11.67 3.95 10.32
C ASP A 48 -10.29 4.36 9.78
N LEU A 49 -10.29 5.30 8.82
CA LEU A 49 -9.05 5.79 8.21
C LEU A 49 -8.19 6.58 9.22
N PHE A 50 -8.85 7.31 10.13
CA PHE A 50 -8.22 8.26 11.06
C PHE A 50 -8.07 7.71 12.48
N ALA A 51 -8.63 6.53 12.77
CA ALA A 51 -8.55 5.85 14.06
C ALA A 51 -9.05 6.69 15.26
N LYS A 52 -10.11 7.49 15.06
CA LYS A 52 -10.76 8.30 16.10
C LYS A 52 -12.17 7.85 16.46
N ASN A 53 -12.58 6.69 15.92
CA ASN A 53 -13.89 6.07 16.19
C ASN A 53 -15.10 6.96 15.88
N ARG A 54 -14.99 7.92 14.95
CA ARG A 54 -16.12 8.72 14.49
C ARG A 54 -16.78 8.07 13.29
N SER A 55 -18.11 8.21 13.16
CA SER A 55 -18.83 7.77 11.95
C SER A 55 -18.67 8.73 10.78
N VAL A 56 -18.42 10.02 11.05
CA VAL A 56 -18.28 11.04 10.00
C VAL A 56 -17.06 11.89 10.28
N TYR A 57 -16.26 12.09 9.24
CA TYR A 57 -15.15 13.04 9.21
C TYR A 57 -15.36 13.96 8.01
N THR A 58 -15.57 15.24 8.26
CA THR A 58 -15.74 16.26 7.23
C THR A 58 -14.50 17.14 7.17
N PHE A 59 -13.96 17.32 5.98
CA PHE A 59 -12.80 18.15 5.70
C PHE A 59 -13.21 19.31 4.78
N GLU A 60 -12.90 20.50 5.22
CA GLU A 60 -13.05 21.77 4.51
C GLU A 60 -11.77 22.59 4.67
N SER A 61 -11.56 23.55 3.79
CA SER A 61 -10.40 24.43 3.86
C SER A 61 -10.64 25.53 4.91
N ILE A 62 -9.82 25.53 5.97
CA ILE A 62 -9.84 26.52 7.04
C ILE A 62 -8.50 27.22 7.15
N CYS A 63 -8.49 28.46 7.66
CA CYS A 63 -7.24 29.17 8.00
C CYS A 63 -6.60 28.51 9.23
N ARG A 64 -5.32 28.18 9.14
CA ARG A 64 -4.59 27.53 10.24
C ARG A 64 -4.36 28.47 11.41
N GLU A 65 -4.14 29.75 11.12
CA GLU A 65 -3.87 30.81 12.09
C GLU A 65 -5.14 31.25 12.83
N ASP A 66 -6.31 31.06 12.20
CA ASP A 66 -7.62 31.35 12.76
C ASP A 66 -8.64 30.37 12.20
N THR A 67 -9.01 29.35 12.99
CA THR A 67 -9.87 28.24 12.55
C THR A 67 -11.35 28.62 12.36
N GLU A 68 -11.76 29.83 12.74
CA GLU A 68 -13.10 30.36 12.45
C GLU A 68 -13.23 30.88 11.03
N ILE A 69 -12.11 31.14 10.34
CA ILE A 69 -12.07 31.60 8.96
C ILE A 69 -12.08 30.41 8.01
N HIS A 70 -13.19 30.26 7.29
CA HIS A 70 -13.36 29.27 6.23
C HIS A 70 -13.01 29.87 4.87
N LEU A 71 -12.26 29.12 4.03
CA LEU A 71 -11.85 29.58 2.69
C LEU A 71 -13.04 29.77 1.72
N GLN A 72 -14.16 29.10 1.99
CA GLN A 72 -15.39 29.13 1.18
C GLN A 72 -15.17 28.75 -0.29
N ASP A 73 -14.22 27.86 -0.54
CA ASP A 73 -13.88 27.34 -1.87
C ASP A 73 -14.92 26.34 -2.44
N LYS A 74 -16.05 26.15 -1.77
CA LYS A 74 -17.13 25.21 -2.12
C LYS A 74 -16.69 23.74 -2.22
N ARG A 75 -15.54 23.40 -1.63
CA ARG A 75 -14.96 22.05 -1.64
C ARG A 75 -15.18 21.36 -0.32
N LYS A 76 -15.63 20.11 -0.37
CA LYS A 76 -15.88 19.29 0.82
C LYS A 76 -15.51 17.82 0.59
N THR A 77 -14.70 17.24 1.47
CA THR A 77 -14.42 15.80 1.49
C THR A 77 -15.00 15.19 2.75
N ILE A 78 -15.77 14.12 2.59
CA ILE A 78 -16.46 13.42 3.70
C ILE A 78 -16.00 11.97 3.70
N PHE A 79 -15.49 11.51 4.84
CA PHE A 79 -15.25 10.09 5.09
C PHE A 79 -16.29 9.58 6.08
N ILE A 80 -17.02 8.57 5.68
CA ILE A 80 -18.03 7.90 6.50
C ILE A 80 -17.48 6.54 6.89
N ASN A 81 -17.34 6.31 8.20
CA ASN A 81 -16.96 5.04 8.78
C ASN A 81 -18.21 4.31 9.27
N ILE A 82 -18.61 3.22 8.60
CA ILE A 82 -19.82 2.46 8.95
C ILE A 82 -19.71 1.78 10.34
N ASN A 83 -18.50 1.65 10.88
CA ASN A 83 -18.24 1.04 12.19
C ASN A 83 -18.01 2.06 13.32
N GLY A 84 -18.03 3.37 13.01
CA GLY A 84 -17.79 4.43 13.99
C GLY A 84 -18.92 4.61 15.02
N SER A 85 -18.64 5.43 16.04
CA SER A 85 -19.63 5.83 17.03
C SER A 85 -20.80 6.58 16.39
N ARG A 86 -22.00 6.32 16.85
CA ARG A 86 -23.23 7.03 16.43
C ARG A 86 -23.45 8.35 17.17
N GLU A 87 -22.59 8.70 18.10
CA GLU A 87 -22.67 9.94 18.85
C GLU A 87 -22.62 11.16 17.93
N GLY A 88 -23.61 12.04 18.01
CA GLY A 88 -23.74 13.23 17.18
C GLY A 88 -24.08 12.96 15.71
N VAL A 89 -24.38 11.71 15.33
CA VAL A 89 -24.79 11.35 13.96
C VAL A 89 -26.29 11.58 13.80
N PRO A 90 -26.75 12.25 12.71
CA PRO A 90 -28.19 12.34 12.40
C PRO A 90 -28.85 10.97 12.35
N LYS A 91 -30.08 10.86 12.86
CA LYS A 91 -30.78 9.59 13.03
C LYS A 91 -30.94 8.82 11.70
N GLU A 92 -31.25 9.53 10.64
CA GLU A 92 -31.42 8.97 9.29
C GLU A 92 -30.10 8.38 8.78
N LEU A 93 -28.99 9.07 9.01
CA LEU A 93 -27.66 8.56 8.66
C LEU A 93 -27.29 7.35 9.54
N ALA A 94 -27.61 7.36 10.83
CA ALA A 94 -27.36 6.22 11.71
C ALA A 94 -28.09 4.96 11.21
N TYR A 95 -29.36 5.06 10.81
CA TYR A 95 -30.12 3.95 10.23
C TYR A 95 -29.47 3.40 8.94
N LEU A 96 -29.01 4.29 8.05
CA LEU A 96 -28.29 3.86 6.85
C LEU A 96 -27.00 3.12 7.19
N LEU A 97 -26.20 3.64 8.14
CA LEU A 97 -24.94 3.01 8.54
C LEU A 97 -25.17 1.64 9.21
N ASP A 98 -26.21 1.52 10.02
CA ASP A 98 -26.58 0.26 10.65
C ASP A 98 -27.07 -0.76 9.62
N TYR A 99 -27.87 -0.32 8.64
CA TYR A 99 -28.27 -1.14 7.49
C TYR A 99 -27.05 -1.62 6.67
N LEU A 100 -26.11 -0.72 6.36
CA LEU A 100 -24.89 -1.09 5.62
C LEU A 100 -24.06 -2.13 6.37
N LYS A 101 -24.06 -2.09 7.70
CA LYS A 101 -23.34 -3.02 8.57
C LYS A 101 -24.07 -4.35 8.74
N THR A 102 -25.37 -4.32 9.02
CA THR A 102 -26.16 -5.51 9.42
C THR A 102 -26.95 -6.14 8.27
N LYS A 103 -27.16 -5.39 7.19
CA LYS A 103 -28.06 -5.72 6.07
C LYS A 103 -29.53 -5.89 6.52
N THR A 104 -29.89 -5.30 7.65
CA THR A 104 -31.25 -5.33 8.18
C THR A 104 -31.85 -3.92 8.14
N PRO A 105 -32.90 -3.65 7.35
CA PRO A 105 -33.55 -2.36 7.31
C PRO A 105 -34.27 -2.08 8.63
N THR A 106 -34.26 -0.82 9.08
CA THR A 106 -34.86 -0.40 10.34
C THR A 106 -35.74 0.85 10.19
N ASP A 107 -35.80 1.42 8.99
CA ASP A 107 -36.64 2.57 8.67
C ASP A 107 -37.15 2.51 7.24
N GLY A 108 -38.14 3.35 6.91
CA GLY A 108 -38.75 3.34 5.56
C GLY A 108 -37.80 3.69 4.40
N PHE A 109 -36.65 4.35 4.67
CA PHE A 109 -35.64 4.59 3.64
C PHE A 109 -34.81 3.33 3.37
N THR A 110 -34.31 2.68 4.42
CA THR A 110 -33.52 1.45 4.30
C THR A 110 -34.36 0.27 3.82
N GLU A 111 -35.68 0.24 4.10
CA GLU A 111 -36.61 -0.73 3.53
C GLU A 111 -36.72 -0.59 2.00
N ARG A 112 -36.92 0.64 1.50
CA ARG A 112 -36.93 0.90 0.04
C ARG A 112 -35.60 0.60 -0.62
N LEU A 113 -34.49 0.87 0.09
CA LEU A 113 -33.15 0.56 -0.41
C LEU A 113 -32.97 -0.96 -0.54
N GLU A 114 -33.36 -1.73 0.47
CA GLU A 114 -33.29 -3.20 0.44
C GLU A 114 -34.16 -3.77 -0.71
N GLN A 115 -35.37 -3.26 -0.88
CA GLN A 115 -36.23 -3.68 -1.99
C GLN A 115 -35.55 -3.44 -3.34
N ARG A 116 -34.93 -2.26 -3.52
CA ARG A 116 -34.21 -1.96 -4.75
C ARG A 116 -32.98 -2.85 -4.97
N VAL A 117 -32.24 -3.15 -3.91
CA VAL A 117 -31.12 -4.10 -3.95
C VAL A 117 -31.59 -5.49 -4.37
N LEU A 118 -32.73 -5.96 -3.84
CA LEU A 118 -33.32 -7.26 -4.21
C LEU A 118 -33.81 -7.29 -5.67
N GLU A 119 -34.38 -6.20 -6.17
CA GLU A 119 -34.76 -6.07 -7.58
C GLU A 119 -33.53 -6.21 -8.49
N ILE A 120 -32.47 -5.44 -8.22
CA ILE A 120 -31.22 -5.47 -8.99
C ILE A 120 -30.59 -6.86 -8.97
N ARG A 121 -30.59 -7.51 -7.80
CA ARG A 121 -30.05 -8.88 -7.67
C ARG A 121 -30.84 -9.94 -8.47
N ARG A 122 -32.12 -9.68 -8.77
CA ARG A 122 -32.95 -10.57 -9.60
C ARG A 122 -32.80 -10.28 -11.09
N ASP A 123 -32.23 -9.14 -11.43
CA ASP A 123 -31.96 -8.76 -12.82
C ASP A 123 -30.77 -9.60 -13.34
N THR A 124 -31.06 -10.46 -14.32
CA THR A 124 -30.05 -11.39 -14.88
C THR A 124 -29.00 -10.66 -15.71
N GLU A 125 -29.39 -9.60 -16.43
CA GLU A 125 -28.48 -8.83 -17.28
C GLU A 125 -27.45 -8.10 -16.42
N TRP A 126 -27.90 -7.44 -15.34
CA TRP A 126 -27.00 -6.78 -14.39
C TRP A 126 -26.09 -7.76 -13.65
N ARG A 127 -26.60 -8.96 -13.32
CA ARG A 127 -25.81 -10.01 -12.67
C ARG A 127 -24.71 -10.53 -13.58
N ASP A 128 -24.99 -10.71 -14.87
CA ASP A 128 -24.03 -11.19 -15.85
C ASP A 128 -22.92 -10.15 -16.09
N ASP A 129 -23.26 -8.87 -16.14
CA ASP A 129 -22.30 -7.78 -16.22
C ASP A 129 -21.42 -7.69 -14.97
N TYR A 130 -21.99 -7.86 -13.78
CA TYR A 130 -21.26 -7.88 -12.52
C TYR A 130 -20.31 -9.08 -12.43
N MET A 131 -20.79 -10.28 -12.78
CA MET A 131 -19.94 -11.50 -12.80
C MET A 131 -18.80 -11.34 -13.81
N THR A 132 -19.03 -10.75 -14.96
CA THR A 132 -17.98 -10.49 -15.96
C THR A 132 -16.93 -9.52 -15.42
N LEU A 133 -17.34 -8.49 -14.68
CA LEU A 133 -16.42 -7.55 -14.03
C LEU A 133 -15.61 -8.23 -12.92
N GLU A 134 -16.25 -9.04 -12.08
CA GLU A 134 -15.61 -9.80 -11.01
C GLU A 134 -14.56 -10.76 -11.58
N MET A 135 -14.91 -11.53 -12.63
CA MET A 135 -13.96 -12.40 -13.32
C MET A 135 -12.76 -11.64 -13.90
N LYS A 136 -12.98 -10.47 -14.50
CA LYS A 136 -11.89 -9.62 -15.00
C LYS A 136 -11.00 -9.07 -13.87
N MET A 137 -11.58 -8.75 -12.72
CA MET A 137 -10.83 -8.30 -11.55
C MET A 137 -9.99 -9.44 -10.96
N ASP A 138 -10.54 -10.65 -10.85
CA ASP A 138 -9.84 -11.84 -10.38
C ASP A 138 -8.69 -12.21 -11.32
N GLU A 139 -8.92 -12.16 -12.65
CA GLU A 139 -7.88 -12.39 -13.64
C GLU A 139 -6.72 -11.36 -13.48
N LYS A 140 -7.03 -10.09 -13.29
CA LYS A 140 -6.02 -9.04 -13.07
C LYS A 140 -5.27 -9.21 -11.75
N TYR A 141 -5.96 -9.66 -10.71
CA TYR A 141 -5.34 -9.96 -9.42
C TYR A 141 -4.35 -11.13 -9.55
N GLU A 142 -4.76 -12.24 -10.20
CA GLU A 142 -3.88 -13.40 -10.42
C GLU A 142 -2.68 -13.04 -11.31
N GLN A 143 -2.88 -12.26 -12.39
CA GLN A 143 -1.79 -11.77 -13.22
C GLN A 143 -0.78 -10.94 -12.41
N GLY A 144 -1.27 -10.02 -11.57
CA GLY A 144 -0.42 -9.20 -10.70
C GLY A 144 0.33 -10.04 -9.66
N ARG A 145 -0.32 -11.04 -9.08
CA ARG A 145 0.30 -11.99 -8.14
C ARG A 145 1.41 -12.81 -8.79
N GLU A 146 1.15 -13.35 -9.98
CA GLU A 146 2.12 -14.14 -10.74
C GLU A 146 3.34 -13.30 -11.14
N GLN A 147 3.10 -12.09 -11.64
CA GLN A 147 4.16 -11.16 -11.99
C GLN A 147 5.01 -10.79 -10.76
N GLY A 148 4.37 -10.45 -9.64
CA GLY A 148 5.06 -10.11 -8.38
C GLY A 148 5.90 -11.27 -7.86
N LEU A 149 5.39 -12.51 -7.94
CA LEU A 149 6.13 -13.70 -7.55
C LEU A 149 7.37 -13.91 -8.45
N LYS A 150 7.20 -13.81 -9.77
CA LYS A 150 8.29 -13.94 -10.73
C LYS A 150 9.38 -12.89 -10.53
N GLU A 151 9.00 -11.64 -10.33
CA GLU A 151 9.94 -10.54 -10.04
C GLU A 151 10.65 -10.75 -8.70
N GLY A 152 9.91 -11.19 -7.66
CA GLY A 152 10.48 -11.49 -6.34
C GLY A 152 11.50 -12.62 -6.38
N ILE A 153 11.18 -13.72 -7.07
CA ILE A 153 12.12 -14.84 -7.28
C ILE A 153 13.36 -14.39 -8.04
N THR A 154 13.18 -13.65 -9.13
CA THR A 154 14.32 -13.17 -9.95
C THR A 154 15.25 -12.25 -9.14
N LYS A 155 14.69 -11.32 -8.37
CA LYS A 155 15.46 -10.44 -7.50
C LYS A 155 16.14 -11.23 -6.37
N GLY A 156 15.44 -12.18 -5.74
CA GLY A 156 15.99 -13.00 -4.67
C GLY A 156 17.15 -13.86 -5.14
N ILE A 157 17.05 -14.50 -6.31
CA ILE A 157 18.13 -15.29 -6.91
C ILE A 157 19.34 -14.39 -7.21
N LYS A 158 19.12 -13.23 -7.84
CA LYS A 158 20.21 -12.30 -8.15
C LYS A 158 20.96 -11.85 -6.90
N GLN A 159 20.24 -11.43 -5.88
CA GLN A 159 20.82 -11.01 -4.59
C GLN A 159 21.56 -12.17 -3.89
N GLY A 160 20.96 -13.37 -3.91
CA GLY A 160 21.58 -14.55 -3.31
C GLY A 160 22.88 -14.95 -4.02
N ILE A 161 22.93 -14.86 -5.35
CA ILE A 161 24.15 -15.12 -6.12
C ILE A 161 25.22 -14.05 -5.82
N GLU A 162 24.88 -12.77 -5.85
CA GLU A 162 25.81 -11.67 -5.55
C GLU A 162 26.42 -11.83 -4.16
N GLN A 163 25.60 -12.04 -3.13
CA GLN A 163 26.07 -12.26 -1.76
C GLN A 163 26.90 -13.54 -1.61
N GLY A 164 26.47 -14.63 -2.27
CA GLY A 164 27.21 -15.90 -2.21
C GLY A 164 28.58 -15.81 -2.87
N ILE A 165 28.72 -15.10 -3.99
CA ILE A 165 30.01 -14.86 -4.64
C ILE A 165 30.89 -13.98 -3.76
N GLU A 166 30.38 -12.88 -3.23
CA GLU A 166 31.14 -11.96 -2.36
C GLU A 166 31.70 -12.68 -1.13
N GLN A 167 30.84 -13.39 -0.42
CA GLN A 167 31.25 -14.18 0.75
C GLN A 167 32.22 -15.32 0.40
N GLY A 168 32.00 -15.99 -0.71
CA GLY A 168 32.88 -17.06 -1.19
C GLY A 168 34.28 -16.58 -1.56
N ILE A 169 34.38 -15.43 -2.20
CA ILE A 169 35.67 -14.80 -2.52
C ILE A 169 36.39 -14.37 -1.25
N GLU A 170 35.71 -13.69 -0.33
CA GLU A 170 36.27 -13.21 0.92
C GLU A 170 36.84 -14.37 1.76
N GLN A 171 36.03 -15.41 1.97
CA GLN A 171 36.49 -16.61 2.73
C GLN A 171 37.59 -17.37 2.00
N GLY A 172 37.53 -17.47 0.66
CA GLY A 172 38.56 -18.14 -0.12
C GLY A 172 39.93 -17.43 -0.06
N ILE A 173 39.91 -16.10 -0.11
CA ILE A 173 41.11 -15.28 0.03
C ILE A 173 41.70 -15.42 1.45
N GLU A 174 40.88 -15.30 2.48
CA GLU A 174 41.31 -15.40 3.87
C GLU A 174 41.95 -16.74 4.15
N GLN A 175 41.27 -17.84 3.81
CA GLN A 175 41.80 -19.20 3.97
C GLN A 175 43.07 -19.47 3.14
N GLY A 176 43.10 -18.95 1.90
CA GLY A 176 44.28 -19.11 1.03
C GLY A 176 45.52 -18.38 1.55
N ILE A 177 45.34 -17.19 2.10
CA ILE A 177 46.43 -16.42 2.72
C ILE A 177 46.93 -17.15 3.99
N GLU A 178 46.02 -17.57 4.88
CA GLU A 178 46.39 -18.25 6.12
C GLU A 178 47.17 -19.54 5.83
N GLN A 179 46.66 -20.40 4.96
CA GLN A 179 47.33 -21.63 4.57
C GLN A 179 48.69 -21.38 3.87
N GLY A 180 48.73 -20.36 3.00
CA GLY A 180 49.96 -20.00 2.30
C GLY A 180 51.06 -19.49 3.24
N ILE A 181 50.69 -18.69 4.23
CA ILE A 181 51.63 -18.22 5.28
C ILE A 181 52.12 -19.38 6.11
N GLU A 182 51.24 -20.25 6.62
CA GLU A 182 51.58 -21.40 7.45
C GLU A 182 52.54 -22.33 6.72
N GLN A 183 52.23 -22.74 5.50
CA GLN A 183 53.08 -23.60 4.68
C GLN A 183 54.43 -22.94 4.32
N GLY A 184 54.40 -21.63 4.03
CA GLY A 184 55.64 -20.88 3.74
C GLY A 184 56.56 -20.78 4.93
N ILE A 185 56.03 -20.58 6.12
CA ILE A 185 56.84 -20.56 7.37
C ILE A 185 57.40 -21.95 7.65
N GLU A 186 56.61 -23.01 7.58
CA GLU A 186 57.02 -24.37 7.85
C GLU A 186 58.14 -24.79 6.88
N GLN A 187 57.99 -24.61 5.60
CA GLN A 187 59.00 -24.92 4.59
C GLN A 187 60.28 -24.07 4.76
N GLY A 188 60.09 -22.77 5.09
CA GLY A 188 61.23 -21.87 5.31
C GLY A 188 62.07 -22.28 6.53
N ILE A 189 61.42 -22.71 7.61
CA ILE A 189 62.11 -23.23 8.80
C ILE A 189 62.82 -24.54 8.50
N GLU A 190 62.15 -25.48 7.82
CA GLU A 190 62.73 -26.78 7.47
C GLU A 190 63.98 -26.63 6.58
N GLN A 191 63.89 -25.83 5.51
CA GLN A 191 65.04 -25.54 4.66
C GLN A 191 66.15 -24.78 5.36
N GLY A 192 65.80 -23.85 6.27
CA GLY A 192 66.77 -23.12 7.06
C GLY A 192 67.54 -24.02 8.03
N ILE A 193 66.93 -25.01 8.65
CA ILE A 193 67.50 -26.00 9.51
C ILE A 193 68.44 -26.93 8.71
N GLU A 194 67.95 -27.45 7.56
CA GLU A 194 68.78 -28.34 6.71
C GLU A 194 70.06 -27.64 6.24
N LEU A 195 69.96 -26.41 5.72
CA LEU A 195 71.14 -25.62 5.32
C LEU A 195 72.06 -25.27 6.44
N GLY A 196 71.51 -24.95 7.64
CA GLY A 196 72.29 -24.66 8.81
C GLY A 196 73.09 -25.89 9.34
N ILE A 197 72.50 -27.06 9.39
CA ILE A 197 73.13 -28.30 9.69
C ILE A 197 74.24 -28.68 8.68
N GLY A 198 73.91 -28.55 7.40
CA GLY A 198 74.87 -28.86 6.32
C GLY A 198 76.12 -27.95 6.31
N GLN A 199 75.99 -26.68 6.68
CA GLN A 199 77.09 -25.73 6.80
C GLN A 199 77.87 -25.94 8.09
N GLY A 200 77.20 -26.26 9.23
CA GLY A 200 77.83 -26.54 10.49
C GLY A 200 78.76 -27.78 10.47
N LEU A 201 78.40 -28.79 9.69
CA LEU A 201 79.23 -30.00 9.50
C LEU A 201 80.47 -29.77 8.59
N ARG A 202 80.57 -28.68 7.84
CA ARG A 202 81.73 -28.35 7.00
C ARG A 202 82.84 -27.53 7.73
N VAL A 203 82.53 -27.04 8.91
CA VAL A 203 83.52 -26.23 9.70
C VAL A 203 84.26 -27.07 10.72
N GLN A 204 84.04 -28.38 10.84
CA GLN A 204 84.71 -29.27 11.72
C GLN A 204 85.67 -30.31 11.07
N ILE A 205 86.34 -29.94 9.94
CA ILE A 205 87.46 -30.74 9.40
C ILE A 205 88.68 -29.85 9.22
#